data_c8f9ee6655180dd32c8c35190c3ea7b5
#
_entry.id   c8f9ee6655180dd32c8c35190c3ea7b5
#
_cell.length_a   1.000
_cell.length_b   1.000
_cell.length_c   1.000
_cell.angle_alpha   90.00
_cell.angle_beta   90.00
_cell.angle_gamma   90.00
#
_symmetry.space_group_name_H-M   'P 1'
#
loop_
_entity.id
_entity.type
_entity.pdbx_description
1 polymer ?
#
loop_
_entity_poly.entity_id
_entity_poly.type
_entity_poly.pdbx_seq_one_letter_code
_entity_poly.pdbx_strand_id
1 'polypeptide(L)'
;MNLSSIFLGGVPSEQRKHLRVLLEHLIRKGVRKIHIPCTGQFTIVKTAIEAGFERENIYSSDISLFSSLLGYLYAGKKIEDLPFSLVEDEHREVYYKLETDVGKVAYIMVLMKICQLRPEVYYERTFIEELESNIEKYTKQMVETLEKSIEQFKGIHYDILDVRQYFSDEVYDKDTVIIMNPPAFAKGYEKMFNFGKYIKYLVPVAEFNFDKEYQGIYEFSRNCVSPYIWYTSKEAMVRTLPAEEIIYAKENSIEKYSYILTPHLHFLEDFDLKYYVEYKKGVGEIPQYQLYPKDRDLTLDDKISIKSISKETALYYRDLFAHRLGSTVAELYFGIFVNGDLLSVSGFNTSFLRRLQENYIFENFCFSTSHDKYENLNRLGMMCLVSGQFKNYLITDALKNSSYVDLKTFKTVCLTKYRKSKLNNRLLTLTHSERVESNGTYKLTYEQEFYMDRTYQRCLELFLSDDVRIKKSWLEANNLTEDDVQVGKNVRKPDVVKDKKAK
;
A
#
# COMPACT_ATOMS: atom_id res chain seq x y z
N MET A 1 8.60 -9.65 17.41
CA MET A 1 8.52 -9.62 15.93
C MET A 1 7.13 -10.05 15.48
N ASN A 2 6.52 -9.43 14.46
CA ASN A 2 5.16 -9.78 14.05
C ASN A 2 5.20 -10.76 12.86
N LEU A 3 4.45 -11.88 12.94
CA LEU A 3 4.33 -12.89 11.87
C LEU A 3 3.87 -12.26 10.53
N SER A 4 2.95 -11.30 10.57
CA SER A 4 2.46 -10.61 9.37
C SER A 4 3.54 -9.81 8.61
N SER A 5 4.71 -9.59 9.22
CA SER A 5 5.82 -8.90 8.55
C SER A 5 6.71 -9.82 7.71
N ILE A 6 6.50 -11.14 7.79
CA ILE A 6 7.30 -12.15 7.08
C ILE A 6 6.61 -12.56 5.78
N PHE A 7 5.28 -12.64 5.79
CA PHE A 7 4.51 -13.05 4.63
C PHE A 7 3.84 -11.85 3.95
N LEU A 8 3.94 -11.77 2.63
CA LEU A 8 3.28 -10.73 1.84
C LEU A 8 1.88 -11.23 1.43
N GLY A 9 0.89 -10.46 1.80
CA GLY A 9 -0.51 -10.74 1.46
C GLY A 9 -1.33 -11.21 2.67
N GLY A 10 -2.61 -10.97 2.58
CA GLY A 10 -3.60 -11.34 3.60
C GLY A 10 -4.95 -10.75 3.23
N VAL A 11 -6.01 -11.33 3.77
CA VAL A 11 -7.37 -10.83 3.58
C VAL A 11 -7.62 -9.68 4.55
N PRO A 12 -7.96 -8.47 4.10
CA PRO A 12 -8.24 -7.32 4.95
C PRO A 12 -9.36 -7.59 5.98
N SER A 13 -9.29 -6.91 7.13
CA SER A 13 -10.19 -7.17 8.27
C SER A 13 -11.67 -7.00 7.95
N GLU A 14 -12.02 -6.02 7.11
CA GLU A 14 -13.42 -5.80 6.73
C GLU A 14 -13.96 -6.91 5.84
N GLN A 15 -13.17 -7.38 4.88
CA GLN A 15 -13.55 -8.51 4.04
C GLN A 15 -13.72 -9.79 4.87
N ARG A 16 -12.87 -9.97 5.89
CA ARG A 16 -13.02 -11.09 6.82
C ARG A 16 -14.34 -11.05 7.61
N LYS A 17 -14.85 -9.86 7.94
CA LYS A 17 -16.17 -9.73 8.56
C LYS A 17 -17.28 -10.24 7.65
N HIS A 18 -17.24 -9.86 6.36
CA HIS A 18 -18.22 -10.33 5.39
C HIS A 18 -18.09 -11.84 5.14
N LEU A 19 -16.85 -12.33 4.99
CA LEU A 19 -16.61 -13.76 4.88
C LEU A 19 -17.17 -14.52 6.09
N ARG A 20 -16.94 -14.03 7.29
CA ARG A 20 -17.44 -14.67 8.50
C ARG A 20 -18.95 -14.84 8.46
N VAL A 21 -19.71 -13.80 8.13
CA VAL A 21 -21.18 -13.88 8.06
C VAL A 21 -21.63 -14.85 6.96
N LEU A 22 -20.93 -14.87 5.83
CA LEU A 22 -21.17 -15.86 4.76
C LEU A 22 -20.93 -17.29 5.27
N LEU A 23 -19.85 -17.53 5.98
CA LEU A 23 -19.54 -18.84 6.56
C LEU A 23 -20.54 -19.25 7.63
N GLU A 24 -20.98 -18.33 8.48
CA GLU A 24 -22.05 -18.59 9.45
C GLU A 24 -23.37 -18.99 8.74
N HIS A 25 -23.67 -18.38 7.58
CA HIS A 25 -24.82 -18.78 6.77
C HIS A 25 -24.64 -20.20 6.19
N LEU A 26 -23.49 -20.51 5.63
CA LEU A 26 -23.18 -21.85 5.09
C LEU A 26 -23.30 -22.94 6.17
N ILE A 27 -22.82 -22.67 7.39
CA ILE A 27 -22.98 -23.59 8.53
C ILE A 27 -24.46 -23.86 8.82
N ARG A 28 -25.31 -22.80 8.79
CA ARG A 28 -26.76 -22.97 8.94
C ARG A 28 -27.41 -23.79 7.81
N LYS A 29 -26.85 -23.72 6.59
CA LYS A 29 -27.29 -24.53 5.43
C LYS A 29 -26.74 -25.97 5.44
N GLY A 30 -25.97 -26.35 6.46
CA GLY A 30 -25.50 -27.73 6.65
C GLY A 30 -24.03 -27.97 6.27
N VAL A 31 -23.30 -26.95 5.81
CA VAL A 31 -21.87 -27.10 5.55
C VAL A 31 -21.13 -27.34 6.87
N ARG A 32 -20.23 -28.33 6.89
CA ARG A 32 -19.48 -28.74 8.09
C ARG A 32 -17.97 -28.72 7.90
N LYS A 33 -17.49 -28.91 6.67
CA LYS A 33 -16.07 -28.97 6.33
C LYS A 33 -15.68 -27.76 5.50
N ILE A 34 -14.45 -27.33 5.65
CA ILE A 34 -13.89 -26.21 4.89
C ILE A 34 -12.49 -26.54 4.38
N HIS A 35 -12.28 -26.36 3.09
CA HIS A 35 -10.96 -26.43 2.46
C HIS A 35 -10.46 -25.04 2.11
N ILE A 36 -9.22 -24.74 2.48
CA ILE A 36 -8.60 -23.42 2.33
C ILE A 36 -7.24 -23.58 1.62
N PRO A 37 -7.24 -23.78 0.29
CA PRO A 37 -6.02 -23.71 -0.49
C PRO A 37 -5.47 -22.26 -0.52
N CYS A 38 -4.16 -22.10 -0.66
CA CYS A 38 -3.47 -20.83 -0.56
C CYS A 38 -3.67 -20.14 0.81
N THR A 39 -3.49 -20.89 1.88
CA THR A 39 -3.76 -20.46 3.27
C THR A 39 -2.98 -19.20 3.69
N GLY A 40 -1.75 -19.04 3.21
CA GLY A 40 -0.89 -17.90 3.50
C GLY A 40 -0.67 -17.68 5.00
N GLN A 41 -1.17 -16.57 5.53
CA GLN A 41 -1.06 -16.20 6.96
C GLN A 41 -2.15 -16.80 7.85
N PHE A 42 -2.91 -17.78 7.40
CA PHE A 42 -4.03 -18.39 8.13
C PHE A 42 -5.18 -17.41 8.48
N THR A 43 -5.28 -16.29 7.79
CA THR A 43 -6.33 -15.30 8.07
C THR A 43 -7.73 -15.80 7.74
N ILE A 44 -7.89 -16.62 6.69
CA ILE A 44 -9.16 -17.28 6.36
C ILE A 44 -9.46 -18.39 7.35
N VAL A 45 -8.46 -19.19 7.76
CA VAL A 45 -8.60 -20.21 8.80
C VAL A 45 -9.13 -19.61 10.11
N LYS A 46 -8.54 -18.48 10.53
CA LYS A 46 -9.03 -17.73 11.70
C LYS A 46 -10.49 -17.34 11.55
N THR A 47 -10.86 -16.83 10.37
CA THR A 47 -12.25 -16.41 10.09
C THR A 47 -13.20 -17.62 10.10
N ALA A 48 -12.78 -18.79 9.63
CA ALA A 48 -13.56 -20.02 9.67
C ALA A 48 -13.81 -20.48 11.10
N ILE A 49 -12.78 -20.46 11.96
CA ILE A 49 -12.92 -20.78 13.40
C ILE A 49 -13.88 -19.78 14.07
N GLU A 50 -13.71 -18.47 13.80
CA GLU A 50 -14.58 -17.42 14.34
C GLU A 50 -16.05 -17.53 13.85
N ALA A 51 -16.27 -18.14 12.68
CA ALA A 51 -17.60 -18.42 12.14
C ALA A 51 -18.25 -19.68 12.73
N GLY A 52 -17.48 -20.53 13.41
CA GLY A 52 -17.99 -21.73 14.09
C GLY A 52 -17.62 -23.06 13.44
N PHE A 53 -16.68 -23.11 12.51
CA PHE A 53 -16.13 -24.38 12.05
C PHE A 53 -15.26 -25.01 13.16
N GLU A 54 -15.49 -26.31 13.40
CA GLU A 54 -14.62 -27.10 14.28
C GLU A 54 -13.24 -27.27 13.61
N ARG A 55 -12.17 -27.20 14.42
CA ARG A 55 -10.79 -27.22 13.90
C ARG A 55 -10.45 -28.49 13.10
N GLU A 56 -10.94 -29.64 13.54
CA GLU A 56 -10.79 -30.93 12.87
C GLU A 56 -11.50 -31.02 11.50
N ASN A 57 -12.34 -30.05 11.19
CA ASN A 57 -13.05 -29.94 9.92
C ASN A 57 -12.46 -28.85 9.02
N ILE A 58 -11.32 -28.28 9.38
CA ILE A 58 -10.62 -27.26 8.60
C ILE A 58 -9.39 -27.90 7.94
N TYR A 59 -9.41 -27.96 6.62
CA TYR A 59 -8.34 -28.47 5.78
C TYR A 59 -7.68 -27.32 5.05
N SER A 60 -6.42 -27.09 5.36
CA SER A 60 -5.67 -25.97 4.79
C SER A 60 -4.42 -26.45 4.05
N SER A 61 -4.00 -25.72 3.04
CA SER A 61 -2.79 -26.04 2.30
C SER A 61 -2.14 -24.78 1.73
N ASP A 62 -0.85 -24.87 1.52
CA ASP A 62 -0.04 -23.86 0.83
C ASP A 62 1.29 -24.49 0.43
N ILE A 63 1.93 -23.92 -0.58
CA ILE A 63 3.23 -24.39 -1.05
C ILE A 63 4.40 -23.62 -0.40
N SER A 64 4.15 -22.49 0.24
CA SER A 64 5.20 -21.63 0.81
C SER A 64 5.80 -22.23 2.09
N LEU A 65 7.11 -22.08 2.27
CA LEU A 65 7.78 -22.48 3.50
C LEU A 65 7.18 -21.81 4.74
N PHE A 66 6.84 -20.53 4.66
CA PHE A 66 6.22 -19.81 5.77
C PHE A 66 4.93 -20.45 6.25
N SER A 67 4.02 -20.70 5.31
CA SER A 67 2.74 -21.32 5.64
C SER A 67 2.93 -22.77 6.10
N SER A 68 3.90 -23.50 5.54
CA SER A 68 4.20 -24.88 5.91
C SER A 68 4.75 -25.01 7.32
N LEU A 69 5.64 -24.10 7.74
CA LEU A 69 6.13 -24.04 9.12
C LEU A 69 4.99 -23.86 10.13
N LEU A 70 4.10 -22.91 9.87
CA LEU A 70 2.93 -22.66 10.72
C LEU A 70 1.93 -23.83 10.66
N GLY A 71 1.63 -24.31 9.45
CA GLY A 71 0.67 -25.39 9.23
C GLY A 71 1.07 -26.68 9.93
N TYR A 72 2.36 -27.03 9.91
CA TYR A 72 2.85 -28.21 10.62
C TYR A 72 2.69 -28.06 12.14
N LEU A 73 3.01 -26.89 12.70
CA LEU A 73 2.79 -26.62 14.13
C LEU A 73 1.30 -26.73 14.51
N TYR A 74 0.41 -26.17 13.69
CA TYR A 74 -1.03 -26.16 13.97
C TYR A 74 -1.67 -27.54 13.79
N ALA A 75 -1.18 -28.32 12.82
CA ALA A 75 -1.61 -29.68 12.58
C ALA A 75 -0.95 -30.73 13.53
N GLY A 76 0.01 -30.30 14.37
CA GLY A 76 0.75 -31.22 15.22
C GLY A 76 1.69 -32.18 14.47
N LYS A 77 2.11 -31.81 13.26
CA LYS A 77 3.10 -32.53 12.45
C LYS A 77 4.52 -32.20 12.90
N LYS A 78 5.46 -33.12 12.76
CA LYS A 78 6.87 -32.91 13.11
C LYS A 78 7.54 -31.95 12.15
N ILE A 79 8.24 -30.96 12.66
CA ILE A 79 8.96 -29.96 11.83
C ILE A 79 10.12 -30.60 11.04
N GLU A 80 10.65 -31.72 11.54
CA GLU A 80 11.71 -32.49 10.86
C GLU A 80 11.25 -33.14 9.56
N ASP A 81 9.95 -33.34 9.38
CA ASP A 81 9.38 -33.88 8.14
C ASP A 81 9.19 -32.81 7.04
N LEU A 82 9.45 -31.54 7.36
CA LEU A 82 9.40 -30.45 6.38
C LEU A 82 10.60 -30.52 5.41
N PRO A 83 10.36 -30.47 4.10
CA PRO A 83 11.41 -30.59 3.10
C PRO A 83 12.20 -29.29 2.91
N PHE A 84 13.05 -28.98 3.88
CA PHE A 84 14.03 -27.89 3.79
C PHE A 84 15.35 -28.29 4.45
N SER A 85 16.41 -27.52 4.14
CA SER A 85 17.69 -27.65 4.80
C SER A 85 18.32 -26.28 5.07
N LEU A 86 19.13 -26.18 6.12
CA LEU A 86 19.93 -25.01 6.41
C LEU A 86 21.24 -25.08 5.62
N VAL A 87 21.69 -23.95 5.07
CA VAL A 87 22.86 -23.87 4.20
C VAL A 87 24.14 -23.85 5.03
N GLU A 88 24.21 -23.03 6.06
CA GLU A 88 25.39 -22.80 6.89
C GLU A 88 25.42 -23.75 8.10
N ASP A 89 26.59 -24.31 8.41
CA ASP A 89 26.78 -25.27 9.50
C ASP A 89 26.48 -24.63 10.87
N GLU A 90 26.84 -23.38 11.07
CA GLU A 90 26.55 -22.64 12.29
C GLU A 90 25.04 -22.61 12.59
N HIS A 91 24.22 -22.30 11.59
CA HIS A 91 22.78 -22.31 11.76
C HIS A 91 22.20 -23.70 11.95
N ARG A 92 22.80 -24.74 11.35
CA ARG A 92 22.41 -26.13 11.60
C ARG A 92 22.66 -26.52 13.05
N GLU A 93 23.85 -26.20 13.61
CA GLU A 93 24.18 -26.50 14.98
C GLU A 93 23.21 -25.84 15.98
N VAL A 94 22.86 -24.56 15.75
CA VAL A 94 21.88 -23.87 16.58
C VAL A 94 20.51 -24.51 16.46
N TYR A 95 20.05 -24.81 15.25
CA TYR A 95 18.74 -25.42 14.99
C TYR A 95 18.60 -26.80 15.69
N TYR A 96 19.62 -27.66 15.62
CA TYR A 96 19.56 -28.98 16.24
C TYR A 96 19.69 -28.95 17.77
N LYS A 97 20.20 -27.87 18.35
CA LYS A 97 20.20 -27.66 19.81
C LYS A 97 18.85 -27.22 20.38
N LEU A 98 17.91 -26.77 19.49
CA LEU A 98 16.57 -26.39 19.92
C LEU A 98 15.72 -27.63 20.18
N GLU A 99 15.23 -27.76 21.41
CA GLU A 99 14.53 -28.96 21.89
C GLU A 99 13.07 -29.04 21.39
N THR A 100 12.45 -27.87 21.06
CA THR A 100 11.03 -27.83 20.72
C THR A 100 10.80 -27.42 19.25
N ASP A 101 9.76 -27.98 18.63
CA ASP A 101 9.36 -27.62 17.27
C ASP A 101 9.00 -26.14 17.17
N VAL A 102 8.40 -25.56 18.20
CA VAL A 102 8.11 -24.12 18.26
C VAL A 102 9.40 -23.30 18.22
N GLY A 103 10.42 -23.71 18.97
CA GLY A 103 11.75 -23.07 18.95
C GLY A 103 12.40 -23.16 17.58
N LYS A 104 12.37 -24.35 16.96
CA LYS A 104 12.89 -24.59 15.60
C LYS A 104 12.21 -23.68 14.58
N VAL A 105 10.87 -23.64 14.58
CA VAL A 105 10.10 -22.77 13.67
C VAL A 105 10.39 -21.30 13.94
N ALA A 106 10.44 -20.88 15.19
CA ALA A 106 10.75 -19.49 15.55
C ALA A 106 12.12 -19.06 15.00
N TYR A 107 13.12 -19.92 15.14
CA TYR A 107 14.45 -19.67 14.63
C TYR A 107 14.48 -19.52 13.09
N ILE A 108 13.86 -20.47 12.38
CA ILE A 108 13.73 -20.40 10.91
C ILE A 108 13.02 -19.13 10.48
N MET A 109 11.97 -18.69 11.17
CA MET A 109 11.25 -17.46 10.83
C MET A 109 12.12 -16.20 11.02
N VAL A 110 13.02 -16.19 12.01
CA VAL A 110 13.99 -15.09 12.15
C VAL A 110 14.94 -15.07 10.96
N LEU A 111 15.48 -16.22 10.56
CA LEU A 111 16.33 -16.33 9.36
C LEU A 111 15.60 -15.90 8.08
N MET A 112 14.35 -16.33 7.91
CA MET A 112 13.50 -15.90 6.79
C MET A 112 13.32 -14.38 6.76
N LYS A 113 13.12 -13.75 7.93
CA LYS A 113 13.02 -12.30 8.02
C LYS A 113 14.29 -11.60 7.58
N ILE A 114 15.44 -12.10 7.99
CA ILE A 114 16.75 -11.57 7.55
C ILE A 114 16.90 -11.67 6.03
N CYS A 115 16.55 -12.82 5.44
CA CYS A 115 16.63 -13.03 4.00
C CYS A 115 15.72 -12.10 3.17
N GLN A 116 14.63 -11.61 3.75
CA GLN A 116 13.69 -10.71 3.08
C GLN A 116 14.14 -9.25 3.07
N LEU A 117 15.08 -8.89 3.93
CA LEU A 117 15.62 -7.54 4.03
C LEU A 117 16.69 -7.31 2.96
N ARG A 118 16.80 -6.08 2.53
CA ARG A 118 17.71 -5.66 1.47
C ARG A 118 18.97 -5.05 2.08
N PRO A 119 20.13 -5.71 1.99
CA PRO A 119 21.36 -5.22 2.61
C PRO A 119 21.87 -3.91 1.99
N GLU A 120 21.46 -3.61 0.75
CA GLU A 120 21.76 -2.34 0.07
C GLU A 120 20.98 -1.13 0.62
N VAL A 121 19.92 -1.38 1.40
CA VAL A 121 19.11 -0.33 2.03
C VAL A 121 19.58 -0.11 3.46
N TYR A 122 20.07 1.07 3.78
CA TYR A 122 20.74 1.38 5.06
C TYR A 122 19.98 0.91 6.30
N TYR A 123 18.72 1.34 6.45
CA TYR A 123 17.93 0.97 7.64
C TYR A 123 17.61 -0.53 7.67
N GLU A 124 17.45 -1.19 6.51
CA GLU A 124 17.26 -2.64 6.44
C GLU A 124 18.55 -3.38 6.78
N ARG A 125 19.71 -2.90 6.33
CA ARG A 125 21.02 -3.43 6.71
C ARG A 125 21.27 -3.33 8.22
N THR A 126 21.02 -2.15 8.83
CA THR A 126 21.13 -2.00 10.28
C THR A 126 20.21 -2.96 11.02
N PHE A 127 19.02 -3.21 10.47
CA PHE A 127 18.08 -4.16 11.06
C PHE A 127 18.56 -5.62 10.85
N ILE A 128 19.19 -5.96 9.73
CA ILE A 128 19.84 -7.26 9.53
C ILE A 128 20.91 -7.47 10.61
N GLU A 129 21.84 -6.52 10.78
CA GLU A 129 22.91 -6.56 11.76
C GLU A 129 22.36 -6.73 13.19
N GLU A 130 21.27 -6.04 13.52
CA GLU A 130 20.60 -6.20 14.81
C GLU A 130 19.97 -7.58 14.97
N LEU A 131 19.29 -8.12 13.96
CA LEU A 131 18.67 -9.45 14.00
C LEU A 131 19.72 -10.54 14.13
N GLU A 132 20.82 -10.47 13.36
CA GLU A 132 21.93 -11.41 13.40
C GLU A 132 22.64 -11.37 14.77
N SER A 133 22.92 -10.19 15.29
CA SER A 133 23.60 -10.04 16.60
C SER A 133 22.73 -10.42 17.79
N ASN A 134 21.41 -10.45 17.65
CA ASN A 134 20.46 -10.73 18.72
C ASN A 134 19.50 -11.86 18.37
N ILE A 135 19.93 -12.83 17.57
CA ILE A 135 19.08 -13.88 17.01
C ILE A 135 18.34 -14.68 18.09
N GLU A 136 18.98 -14.99 19.20
CA GLU A 136 18.37 -15.68 20.33
C GLU A 136 17.23 -14.89 20.95
N LYS A 137 17.40 -13.58 21.15
CA LYS A 137 16.36 -12.69 21.68
C LYS A 137 15.13 -12.67 20.77
N TYR A 138 15.36 -12.53 19.46
CA TYR A 138 14.26 -12.49 18.49
C TYR A 138 13.58 -13.86 18.33
N THR A 139 14.34 -14.94 18.44
CA THR A 139 13.78 -16.30 18.48
C THR A 139 12.86 -16.49 19.70
N LYS A 140 13.26 -16.06 20.90
CA LYS A 140 12.40 -16.10 22.09
C LYS A 140 11.11 -15.30 21.91
N GLN A 141 11.18 -14.08 21.38
CA GLN A 141 10.00 -13.27 21.09
C GLN A 141 9.08 -13.92 20.03
N MET A 142 9.66 -14.63 19.08
CA MET A 142 8.89 -15.36 18.07
C MET A 142 8.22 -16.59 18.70
N VAL A 143 8.88 -17.30 19.60
CA VAL A 143 8.27 -18.42 20.36
C VAL A 143 7.01 -17.95 21.08
N GLU A 144 7.07 -16.86 21.84
CA GLU A 144 5.90 -16.29 22.54
C GLU A 144 4.74 -15.95 21.58
N THR A 145 5.09 -15.51 20.37
CA THR A 145 4.10 -15.18 19.32
C THR A 145 3.47 -16.45 18.75
N LEU A 146 4.28 -17.48 18.51
CA LEU A 146 3.84 -18.77 17.97
C LEU A 146 2.99 -19.55 18.96
N GLU A 147 3.34 -19.57 20.25
CA GLU A 147 2.55 -20.24 21.29
C GLU A 147 1.12 -19.71 21.33
N LYS A 148 0.94 -18.37 21.30
CA LYS A 148 -0.39 -17.75 21.22
C LYS A 148 -1.15 -18.15 19.96
N SER A 149 -0.46 -18.29 18.83
CA SER A 149 -1.10 -18.69 17.58
C SER A 149 -1.46 -20.17 17.57
N ILE A 150 -0.62 -21.04 18.17
CA ILE A 150 -0.90 -22.46 18.32
C ILE A 150 -2.18 -22.68 19.12
N GLU A 151 -2.37 -22.00 20.24
CA GLU A 151 -3.61 -22.08 21.03
C GLU A 151 -4.85 -21.79 20.16
N GLN A 152 -4.74 -20.85 19.24
CA GLN A 152 -5.84 -20.47 18.35
C GLN A 152 -6.10 -21.50 17.25
N PHE A 153 -5.06 -22.10 16.67
CA PHE A 153 -5.15 -22.88 15.42
C PHE A 153 -4.93 -24.39 15.58
N LYS A 154 -4.46 -24.87 16.73
CA LYS A 154 -4.14 -26.28 16.97
C LYS A 154 -5.34 -27.20 16.65
N GLY A 155 -5.07 -28.25 15.90
CA GLY A 155 -6.04 -29.29 15.53
C GLY A 155 -6.61 -29.17 14.12
N ILE A 156 -6.19 -28.16 13.33
CA ILE A 156 -6.53 -28.12 11.90
C ILE A 156 -5.71 -29.13 11.11
N HIS A 157 -6.17 -29.48 9.91
CA HIS A 157 -5.39 -30.24 8.94
C HIS A 157 -4.57 -29.28 8.07
N TYR A 158 -3.35 -29.71 7.75
CA TYR A 158 -2.48 -28.94 6.85
C TYR A 158 -1.65 -29.86 5.95
N ASP A 159 -1.57 -29.53 4.66
CA ASP A 159 -0.74 -30.22 3.69
C ASP A 159 0.05 -29.22 2.82
N ILE A 160 1.26 -29.64 2.40
CA ILE A 160 2.04 -28.89 1.41
C ILE A 160 1.51 -29.28 0.05
N LEU A 161 0.71 -28.38 -0.55
CA LEU A 161 0.04 -28.68 -1.80
C LEU A 161 -0.01 -27.43 -2.69
N ASP A 162 0.33 -27.61 -3.96
CA ASP A 162 0.12 -26.57 -4.96
C ASP A 162 -1.38 -26.41 -5.23
N VAL A 163 -1.86 -25.19 -5.30
CA VAL A 163 -3.27 -24.89 -5.53
C VAL A 163 -3.84 -25.60 -6.79
N ARG A 164 -3.00 -25.80 -7.81
CA ARG A 164 -3.39 -26.52 -9.04
C ARG A 164 -3.76 -27.98 -8.80
N GLN A 165 -3.26 -28.60 -7.75
CA GLN A 165 -3.58 -29.98 -7.40
C GLN A 165 -4.99 -30.11 -6.79
N TYR A 166 -5.58 -29.02 -6.29
CA TYR A 166 -6.98 -28.97 -5.88
C TYR A 166 -7.96 -29.05 -7.05
N PHE A 167 -7.47 -28.87 -8.27
CA PHE A 167 -8.29 -28.89 -9.49
C PHE A 167 -8.26 -30.24 -10.20
N SER A 168 -7.69 -31.27 -9.59
CA SER A 168 -7.80 -32.65 -10.08
C SER A 168 -9.02 -33.29 -9.42
N ASP A 169 -9.89 -33.81 -10.22
CA ASP A 169 -11.01 -34.76 -10.13
C ASP A 169 -11.61 -35.20 -8.77
N GLU A 170 -11.19 -34.72 -7.64
CA GLU A 170 -11.78 -35.04 -6.34
C GLU A 170 -13.09 -34.27 -6.14
N VAL A 171 -14.17 -35.01 -6.21
CA VAL A 171 -15.52 -34.51 -5.96
C VAL A 171 -15.67 -34.30 -4.46
N TYR A 172 -15.71 -33.05 -4.05
CA TYR A 172 -16.03 -32.71 -2.66
C TYR A 172 -17.52 -32.90 -2.40
N ASP A 173 -17.86 -33.05 -1.12
CA ASP A 173 -19.24 -33.27 -0.68
C ASP A 173 -20.04 -31.98 -0.59
N LYS A 174 -21.36 -32.08 -0.55
CA LYS A 174 -22.28 -30.94 -0.35
C LYS A 174 -22.12 -30.26 1.03
N ASP A 175 -21.54 -30.95 2.01
CA ASP A 175 -21.26 -30.43 3.35
C ASP A 175 -19.89 -29.73 3.47
N THR A 176 -19.17 -29.57 2.35
CA THR A 176 -17.84 -28.98 2.24
C THR A 176 -17.90 -27.67 1.47
N VAL A 177 -17.23 -26.64 1.96
CA VAL A 177 -16.98 -25.39 1.23
C VAL A 177 -15.49 -25.24 0.91
N ILE A 178 -15.18 -24.72 -0.26
CA ILE A 178 -13.80 -24.40 -0.67
C ILE A 178 -13.65 -22.88 -0.72
N ILE A 179 -12.65 -22.34 -0.01
CA ILE A 179 -12.34 -20.92 -0.05
C ILE A 179 -10.91 -20.70 -0.50
N MET A 180 -10.74 -19.96 -1.57
CA MET A 180 -9.46 -19.74 -2.19
C MET A 180 -9.08 -18.25 -2.29
N ASN A 181 -7.82 -17.95 -2.00
CA ASN A 181 -7.19 -16.64 -2.25
C ASN A 181 -5.85 -16.85 -2.97
N PRO A 182 -5.88 -17.21 -4.25
CA PRO A 182 -4.66 -17.51 -4.98
C PRO A 182 -3.78 -16.26 -5.16
N PRO A 183 -2.47 -16.42 -5.37
CA PRO A 183 -1.54 -15.31 -5.55
C PRO A 183 -1.93 -14.48 -6.77
N ALA A 184 -2.39 -13.25 -6.52
CA ALA A 184 -2.92 -12.35 -7.56
C ALA A 184 -1.87 -11.42 -8.19
N PHE A 185 -0.65 -11.40 -7.69
CA PHE A 185 0.41 -10.51 -8.16
C PHE A 185 1.43 -11.26 -9.02
N ALA A 186 1.74 -10.71 -10.19
CA ALA A 186 2.72 -11.28 -11.11
C ALA A 186 4.19 -11.14 -10.62
N LYS A 187 4.46 -10.34 -9.58
CA LYS A 187 5.80 -10.11 -9.04
C LYS A 187 5.76 -9.96 -7.52
N GLY A 188 6.79 -10.43 -6.84
CA GLY A 188 6.96 -10.27 -5.39
C GLY A 188 6.84 -11.56 -4.59
N TYR A 189 6.16 -12.59 -5.12
CA TYR A 189 6.12 -13.91 -4.49
C TYR A 189 7.48 -14.62 -4.56
N GLU A 190 8.29 -14.35 -5.59
CA GLU A 190 9.65 -14.90 -5.71
C GLU A 190 10.49 -14.59 -4.46
N LYS A 191 10.29 -13.41 -3.86
CA LYS A 191 10.98 -13.02 -2.62
C LYS A 191 10.57 -13.86 -1.41
N MET A 192 9.37 -14.43 -1.43
CA MET A 192 8.87 -15.30 -0.37
C MET A 192 9.47 -16.70 -0.43
N PHE A 193 10.10 -17.06 -1.53
CA PHE A 193 10.76 -18.35 -1.75
C PHE A 193 12.28 -18.24 -1.82
N ASN A 194 12.83 -17.02 -1.92
CA ASN A 194 14.28 -16.81 -2.02
C ASN A 194 14.90 -16.61 -0.63
N PHE A 195 15.13 -17.73 0.05
CA PHE A 195 15.85 -17.77 1.33
C PHE A 195 17.28 -18.28 1.18
N GLY A 196 17.81 -18.30 -0.04
CA GLY A 196 19.02 -19.00 -0.46
C GLY A 196 20.30 -18.69 0.32
N LYS A 197 20.35 -17.60 1.10
CA LYS A 197 21.47 -17.34 2.02
C LYS A 197 21.52 -18.37 3.15
N TYR A 198 20.38 -18.67 3.77
CA TYR A 198 20.32 -19.50 4.98
C TYR A 198 19.53 -20.79 4.84
N ILE A 199 18.53 -20.79 3.96
CA ILE A 199 17.55 -21.87 3.88
C ILE A 199 17.40 -22.31 2.43
N LYS A 200 17.51 -23.61 2.18
CA LYS A 200 17.17 -24.25 0.92
C LYS A 200 15.85 -24.99 1.09
N TYR A 201 14.79 -24.49 0.46
CA TYR A 201 13.48 -25.15 0.42
C TYR A 201 13.47 -26.16 -0.74
N LEU A 202 13.05 -27.39 -0.44
CA LEU A 202 13.18 -28.53 -1.37
C LEU A 202 11.87 -28.84 -2.13
N VAL A 203 10.78 -28.16 -1.78
CA VAL A 203 9.52 -28.27 -2.51
C VAL A 203 9.68 -27.58 -3.87
N PRO A 204 9.35 -28.25 -4.98
CA PRO A 204 9.34 -27.61 -6.29
C PRO A 204 8.23 -26.53 -6.32
N VAL A 205 8.64 -25.29 -6.41
CA VAL A 205 7.70 -24.17 -6.55
C VAL A 205 7.68 -23.76 -8.01
N ALA A 206 6.62 -24.14 -8.73
CA ALA A 206 6.41 -23.64 -10.08
C ALA A 206 5.76 -22.26 -10.05
N GLU A 207 6.16 -21.39 -10.96
CA GLU A 207 5.56 -20.07 -11.11
C GLU A 207 4.05 -20.19 -11.34
N PHE A 208 3.29 -19.44 -10.55
CA PHE A 208 1.84 -19.32 -10.72
C PHE A 208 1.54 -18.03 -11.46
N ASN A 209 1.12 -18.13 -12.70
CA ASN A 209 0.70 -17.00 -13.50
C ASN A 209 -0.83 -16.84 -13.40
N PHE A 210 -1.26 -15.98 -12.46
CA PHE A 210 -2.68 -15.75 -12.22
C PHE A 210 -3.46 -15.44 -13.51
N ASP A 211 -2.96 -14.54 -14.35
CA ASP A 211 -3.67 -14.08 -15.55
C ASP A 211 -3.87 -15.17 -16.60
N LYS A 212 -3.02 -16.21 -16.59
CA LYS A 212 -3.16 -17.38 -17.49
C LYS A 212 -4.01 -18.50 -16.88
N GLU A 213 -3.95 -18.68 -15.58
CA GLU A 213 -4.49 -19.84 -14.89
C GLU A 213 -5.88 -19.62 -14.29
N TYR A 214 -6.24 -18.34 -13.97
CA TYR A 214 -7.47 -18.06 -13.24
C TYR A 214 -8.74 -18.54 -13.95
N GLN A 215 -8.79 -18.43 -15.29
CA GLN A 215 -9.99 -18.79 -16.04
C GLN A 215 -10.28 -20.29 -15.94
N GLY A 216 -9.25 -21.12 -16.11
CA GLY A 216 -9.39 -22.58 -15.98
C GLY A 216 -9.81 -22.99 -14.57
N ILE A 217 -9.23 -22.35 -13.55
CA ILE A 217 -9.56 -22.59 -12.15
C ILE A 217 -11.00 -22.17 -11.83
N TYR A 218 -11.42 -21.01 -12.34
CA TYR A 218 -12.77 -20.51 -12.12
C TYR A 218 -13.83 -21.37 -12.85
N GLU A 219 -13.55 -21.80 -14.08
CA GLU A 219 -14.42 -22.71 -14.82
C GLU A 219 -14.51 -24.07 -14.11
N PHE A 220 -13.41 -24.59 -13.58
CA PHE A 220 -13.44 -25.78 -12.73
C PHE A 220 -14.37 -25.58 -11.52
N SER A 221 -14.26 -24.43 -10.85
CA SER A 221 -15.08 -24.14 -9.67
C SER A 221 -16.59 -24.13 -9.97
N ARG A 222 -17.01 -23.77 -11.19
CA ARG A 222 -18.41 -23.84 -11.63
C ARG A 222 -18.98 -25.27 -11.64
N ASN A 223 -18.12 -26.25 -11.91
CA ASN A 223 -18.50 -27.64 -12.01
C ASN A 223 -18.33 -28.41 -10.70
N CYS A 224 -17.78 -27.79 -9.67
CA CYS A 224 -17.65 -28.40 -8.35
C CYS A 224 -19.00 -28.62 -7.70
N VAL A 225 -19.15 -29.76 -6.98
CA VAL A 225 -20.32 -30.04 -6.14
C VAL A 225 -20.35 -29.19 -4.89
N SER A 226 -19.17 -28.94 -4.32
CA SER A 226 -18.98 -28.10 -3.14
C SER A 226 -19.16 -26.63 -3.46
N PRO A 227 -19.80 -25.83 -2.58
CA PRO A 227 -19.75 -24.39 -2.67
C PRO A 227 -18.32 -23.88 -2.79
N TYR A 228 -18.08 -23.03 -3.76
CA TYR A 228 -16.77 -22.46 -4.00
C TYR A 228 -16.79 -20.95 -3.82
N ILE A 229 -15.91 -20.41 -2.97
CA ILE A 229 -15.77 -18.99 -2.70
C ILE A 229 -14.37 -18.54 -3.08
N TRP A 230 -14.29 -17.51 -3.86
CA TRP A 230 -13.02 -16.98 -4.36
C TRP A 230 -12.77 -15.56 -3.90
N TYR A 231 -11.58 -15.33 -3.36
CA TYR A 231 -11.04 -14.01 -3.12
C TYR A 231 -10.15 -13.55 -4.24
N THR A 232 -10.31 -12.31 -4.70
CA THR A 232 -9.39 -11.73 -5.67
C THR A 232 -9.34 -10.21 -5.56
N SER A 233 -8.21 -9.63 -5.98
CA SER A 233 -8.05 -8.19 -6.19
C SER A 233 -7.89 -7.85 -7.68
N LYS A 234 -8.10 -8.83 -8.58
CA LYS A 234 -7.91 -8.68 -10.04
C LYS A 234 -9.20 -8.25 -10.72
N GLU A 235 -9.33 -6.95 -10.97
CA GLU A 235 -10.48 -6.37 -11.65
C GLU A 235 -10.67 -6.92 -13.07
N ALA A 236 -9.58 -7.16 -13.80
CA ALA A 236 -9.64 -7.73 -15.15
C ALA A 236 -10.38 -9.08 -15.19
N MET A 237 -10.17 -9.94 -14.19
CA MET A 237 -10.92 -11.18 -14.03
C MET A 237 -12.40 -10.90 -13.79
N VAL A 238 -12.69 -10.02 -12.83
CA VAL A 238 -14.06 -9.76 -12.38
C VAL A 238 -14.93 -9.19 -13.49
N ARG A 239 -14.36 -8.36 -14.37
CA ARG A 239 -15.06 -7.79 -15.53
C ARG A 239 -15.56 -8.84 -16.54
N THR A 240 -15.01 -10.04 -16.53
CA THR A 240 -15.41 -11.14 -17.42
C THR A 240 -16.49 -12.03 -16.83
N LEU A 241 -16.86 -11.82 -15.56
CA LEU A 241 -17.81 -12.65 -14.83
C LEU A 241 -19.21 -12.04 -14.83
N PRO A 242 -20.27 -12.89 -14.71
CA PRO A 242 -21.62 -12.43 -14.45
C PRO A 242 -21.69 -11.61 -13.17
N ALA A 243 -22.43 -10.51 -13.20
CA ALA A 243 -22.50 -9.57 -12.05
C ALA A 243 -23.07 -10.23 -10.78
N GLU A 244 -23.98 -11.19 -10.95
CA GLU A 244 -24.59 -11.99 -9.87
C GLU A 244 -23.59 -12.85 -9.11
N GLU A 245 -22.47 -13.24 -9.73
CA GLU A 245 -21.43 -14.03 -9.06
C GLU A 245 -20.51 -13.19 -8.16
N ILE A 246 -20.64 -11.87 -8.21
CA ILE A 246 -19.90 -10.94 -7.36
C ILE A 246 -20.71 -10.69 -6.09
N ILE A 247 -20.41 -11.42 -5.02
CA ILE A 247 -21.15 -11.30 -3.74
C ILE A 247 -20.61 -10.19 -2.84
N TYR A 248 -19.43 -9.67 -3.14
CA TYR A 248 -18.85 -8.54 -2.44
C TYR A 248 -17.83 -7.82 -3.32
N ALA A 249 -17.90 -6.50 -3.34
CA ALA A 249 -16.91 -5.66 -3.98
C ALA A 249 -16.63 -4.44 -3.10
N LYS A 250 -15.36 -4.16 -2.78
CA LYS A 250 -14.95 -2.96 -2.07
C LYS A 250 -13.72 -2.36 -2.69
N GLU A 251 -13.80 -1.06 -2.91
CA GLU A 251 -12.64 -0.26 -3.28
C GLU A 251 -11.75 0.00 -2.06
N ASN A 252 -10.51 -0.47 -2.11
CA ASN A 252 -9.51 -0.25 -1.06
C ASN A 252 -8.63 0.99 -1.33
N SER A 253 -8.46 1.33 -2.60
CA SER A 253 -7.75 2.51 -3.09
C SER A 253 -8.09 2.68 -4.56
N ILE A 254 -7.67 3.79 -5.17
CA ILE A 254 -7.81 3.94 -6.63
C ILE A 254 -7.23 2.73 -7.35
N GLU A 255 -8.02 2.14 -8.22
CA GLU A 255 -7.70 0.96 -9.04
C GLU A 255 -7.39 -0.32 -8.24
N LYS A 256 -7.68 -0.37 -6.94
CA LYS A 256 -7.51 -1.59 -6.14
C LYS A 256 -8.82 -1.96 -5.47
N TYR A 257 -9.47 -2.93 -6.07
CA TYR A 257 -10.67 -3.54 -5.53
C TYR A 257 -10.32 -4.85 -4.82
N SER A 258 -11.21 -5.26 -3.93
CA SER A 258 -11.21 -6.60 -3.37
C SER A 258 -12.60 -7.18 -3.56
N TYR A 259 -12.64 -8.39 -4.09
CA TYR A 259 -13.86 -9.07 -4.44
C TYR A 259 -13.99 -10.40 -3.72
N ILE A 260 -15.23 -10.75 -3.37
CA ILE A 260 -15.61 -12.12 -3.04
C ILE A 260 -16.55 -12.59 -4.15
N LEU A 261 -16.22 -13.73 -4.74
CA LEU A 261 -16.91 -14.27 -5.89
C LEU A 261 -17.39 -15.69 -5.57
N THR A 262 -18.52 -16.08 -6.16
CA THR A 262 -18.95 -17.47 -6.17
C THR A 262 -19.75 -17.78 -7.41
N PRO A 263 -19.50 -18.92 -8.11
CA PRO A 263 -20.36 -19.41 -9.16
C PRO A 263 -21.58 -20.19 -8.64
N HIS A 264 -21.67 -20.45 -7.33
CA HIS A 264 -22.67 -21.29 -6.68
C HIS A 264 -23.72 -20.46 -5.94
N LEU A 265 -24.56 -19.74 -6.66
CA LEU A 265 -25.55 -18.82 -6.09
C LEU A 265 -26.67 -19.52 -5.34
N HIS A 266 -26.96 -20.80 -5.64
CA HIS A 266 -28.06 -21.54 -5.04
C HIS A 266 -27.95 -21.73 -3.53
N PHE A 267 -26.75 -21.73 -2.94
CA PHE A 267 -26.61 -21.79 -1.48
C PHE A 267 -26.75 -20.41 -0.80
N LEU A 268 -26.82 -19.34 -1.60
CA LEU A 268 -27.09 -17.98 -1.13
C LEU A 268 -28.57 -17.62 -1.14
N GLU A 269 -29.45 -18.52 -1.55
CA GLU A 269 -30.88 -18.36 -1.36
C GLU A 269 -31.13 -18.02 0.11
N ASP A 270 -31.95 -17.05 0.43
CA ASP A 270 -32.19 -16.51 1.78
C ASP A 270 -31.01 -15.73 2.41
N PHE A 271 -29.92 -15.52 1.70
CA PHE A 271 -28.83 -14.68 2.17
C PHE A 271 -29.08 -13.23 1.75
N ASP A 272 -29.15 -12.31 2.72
CA ASP A 272 -29.40 -10.92 2.39
C ASP A 272 -28.15 -10.25 1.78
N LEU A 273 -28.03 -10.36 0.47
CA LEU A 273 -26.92 -9.76 -0.30
C LEU A 273 -26.88 -8.23 -0.21
N LYS A 274 -27.99 -7.55 0.21
CA LYS A 274 -28.03 -6.08 0.28
C LYS A 274 -27.02 -5.50 1.26
N TYR A 275 -26.59 -6.27 2.26
CA TYR A 275 -25.56 -5.87 3.20
C TYR A 275 -24.13 -6.02 2.69
N TYR A 276 -23.91 -6.75 1.57
CA TYR A 276 -22.60 -7.20 1.14
C TYR A 276 -22.15 -6.65 -0.20
N VAL A 277 -23.10 -6.21 -1.00
CA VAL A 277 -22.80 -5.47 -2.22
C VAL A 277 -22.94 -3.99 -1.90
N GLU A 278 -22.00 -3.42 -1.14
CA GLU A 278 -21.69 -2.02 -1.35
C GLU A 278 -21.06 -1.89 -2.74
N TYR A 279 -21.90 -1.96 -3.77
CA TYR A 279 -21.58 -1.20 -4.96
C TYR A 279 -21.52 0.26 -4.50
N LYS A 280 -20.37 0.70 -4.05
CA LYS A 280 -20.06 2.09 -4.30
C LYS A 280 -20.21 2.19 -5.80
N LYS A 281 -21.29 2.86 -6.23
CA LYS A 281 -21.53 3.26 -7.62
C LYS A 281 -20.18 3.44 -8.23
N GLY A 282 -19.87 2.66 -9.26
CA GLY A 282 -18.52 2.58 -9.80
C GLY A 282 -18.00 3.98 -9.89
N VAL A 283 -16.76 4.22 -9.62
CA VAL A 283 -16.14 5.55 -9.45
C VAL A 283 -16.88 6.49 -10.37
N GLY A 284 -17.79 7.30 -9.79
CA GLY A 284 -18.70 8.11 -10.60
C GLY A 284 -17.78 8.92 -11.47
N GLU A 285 -18.03 9.05 -12.76
CA GLU A 285 -17.14 9.61 -13.76
C GLU A 285 -16.22 10.64 -13.11
N ILE A 286 -14.91 10.34 -13.06
CA ILE A 286 -13.95 11.25 -12.42
C ILE A 286 -14.17 12.59 -13.12
N PRO A 287 -14.55 13.65 -12.40
CA PRO A 287 -14.83 14.93 -13.02
C PRO A 287 -13.65 15.32 -13.90
N GLN A 288 -13.86 15.40 -15.19
CA GLN A 288 -12.83 15.81 -16.13
C GLN A 288 -12.71 17.33 -16.05
N TYR A 289 -11.70 17.78 -15.31
CA TYR A 289 -11.36 19.20 -15.32
C TYR A 289 -10.55 19.55 -16.55
N GLN A 290 -10.86 20.70 -17.13
CA GLN A 290 -9.98 21.33 -18.11
C GLN A 290 -8.65 21.60 -17.42
N LEU A 291 -7.54 21.10 -18.00
CA LEU A 291 -6.21 21.41 -17.49
C LEU A 291 -5.78 22.81 -17.90
N TYR A 292 -5.04 23.48 -17.03
CA TYR A 292 -4.41 24.75 -17.38
C TYR A 292 -3.56 24.57 -18.63
N PRO A 293 -3.80 25.37 -19.69
CA PRO A 293 -3.13 25.19 -20.99
C PRO A 293 -1.62 25.29 -20.89
N LYS A 294 -0.90 24.40 -21.58
CA LYS A 294 0.57 24.32 -21.51
C LYS A 294 1.29 25.53 -22.10
N ASP A 295 0.65 26.19 -23.01
CA ASP A 295 1.17 27.34 -23.79
C ASP A 295 0.65 28.70 -23.31
N ARG A 296 -0.30 28.72 -22.37
CA ARG A 296 -0.89 29.94 -21.85
C ARG A 296 -0.05 30.55 -20.74
N ASP A 297 0.41 31.80 -20.95
CA ASP A 297 1.12 32.55 -19.93
C ASP A 297 0.19 32.97 -18.78
N LEU A 298 0.76 32.90 -17.54
CA LEU A 298 0.12 33.47 -16.37
C LEU A 298 0.22 35.00 -16.42
N THR A 299 -0.86 35.67 -16.07
CA THR A 299 -0.95 37.12 -15.99
C THR A 299 -1.49 37.56 -14.63
N LEU A 300 -1.30 38.85 -14.28
CA LEU A 300 -1.83 39.41 -13.03
C LEU A 300 -3.36 39.48 -12.99
N ASP A 301 -4.02 39.36 -14.13
CA ASP A 301 -5.49 39.35 -14.24
C ASP A 301 -6.10 37.95 -14.00
N ASP A 302 -5.25 36.92 -13.93
CA ASP A 302 -5.72 35.56 -13.68
C ASP A 302 -6.26 35.39 -12.26
N LYS A 303 -7.40 34.70 -12.16
CA LYS A 303 -8.07 34.42 -10.88
C LYS A 303 -7.73 33.03 -10.38
N ILE A 304 -7.11 32.94 -9.22
CA ILE A 304 -6.81 31.66 -8.58
C ILE A 304 -7.94 31.31 -7.59
N SER A 305 -8.36 30.06 -7.63
CA SER A 305 -9.29 29.49 -6.66
C SER A 305 -8.83 28.11 -6.20
N ILE A 306 -9.14 27.77 -4.95
CA ILE A 306 -8.90 26.44 -4.38
C ILE A 306 -10.25 25.84 -3.99
N LYS A 307 -10.48 24.58 -4.34
CA LYS A 307 -11.72 23.85 -4.05
C LYS A 307 -11.38 22.47 -3.51
N SER A 308 -12.18 21.99 -2.57
CA SER A 308 -12.16 20.58 -2.19
C SER A 308 -12.60 19.74 -3.39
N ILE A 309 -11.88 18.65 -3.63
CA ILE A 309 -12.16 17.68 -4.68
C ILE A 309 -12.22 16.28 -4.06
N SER A 310 -12.82 15.31 -4.77
CA SER A 310 -12.85 13.95 -4.29
C SER A 310 -11.45 13.34 -4.24
N LYS A 311 -11.27 12.33 -3.38
CA LYS A 311 -10.04 11.54 -3.31
C LYS A 311 -9.67 10.97 -4.67
N GLU A 312 -10.64 10.39 -5.35
CA GLU A 312 -10.51 9.73 -6.65
C GLU A 312 -9.99 10.72 -7.69
N THR A 313 -10.60 11.91 -7.75
CA THR A 313 -10.19 13.00 -8.63
C THR A 313 -8.76 13.45 -8.34
N ALA A 314 -8.44 13.70 -7.06
CA ALA A 314 -7.11 14.18 -6.69
C ALA A 314 -6.01 13.17 -7.04
N LEU A 315 -6.25 11.88 -6.79
CA LEU A 315 -5.27 10.84 -7.08
C LEU A 315 -5.14 10.57 -8.58
N TYR A 316 -6.22 10.67 -9.34
CA TYR A 316 -6.16 10.60 -10.82
C TYR A 316 -5.23 11.68 -11.39
N TYR A 317 -5.45 12.95 -11.01
CA TYR A 317 -4.62 14.04 -11.49
C TYR A 317 -3.21 14.04 -10.90
N ARG A 318 -3.03 13.58 -9.65
CA ARG A 318 -1.70 13.34 -9.10
C ARG A 318 -0.89 12.38 -9.95
N ASP A 319 -1.47 11.26 -10.33
CA ASP A 319 -0.80 10.23 -11.12
C ASP A 319 -0.58 10.68 -12.58
N LEU A 320 -1.44 11.56 -13.08
CA LEU A 320 -1.26 12.21 -14.37
C LEU A 320 -0.10 13.22 -14.36
N PHE A 321 0.08 13.98 -13.26
CA PHE A 321 1.09 15.03 -13.16
C PHE A 321 2.46 14.52 -12.68
N ALA A 322 2.47 13.48 -11.87
CA ALA A 322 3.68 12.94 -11.24
C ALA A 322 3.76 11.43 -11.41
N HIS A 323 4.46 11.00 -12.46
CA HIS A 323 4.69 9.58 -12.71
C HIS A 323 5.42 8.90 -11.53
N ARG A 324 4.91 7.76 -11.06
CA ARG A 324 5.58 6.81 -10.15
C ARG A 324 5.65 7.20 -8.67
N LEU A 325 4.68 7.89 -8.14
CA LEU A 325 4.58 8.04 -6.70
C LEU A 325 3.83 6.84 -6.10
N GLY A 326 4.40 6.34 -4.99
CA GLY A 326 3.73 5.33 -4.19
C GLY A 326 2.36 5.81 -3.67
N SER A 327 1.59 4.92 -3.07
CA SER A 327 0.25 5.16 -2.54
C SER A 327 0.26 6.12 -1.34
N THR A 328 0.49 7.42 -1.56
CA THR A 328 0.32 8.43 -0.51
C THR A 328 -1.16 8.78 -0.43
N VAL A 329 -1.82 8.37 0.64
CA VAL A 329 -3.22 8.68 0.91
C VAL A 329 -3.29 9.88 1.83
N ALA A 330 -4.18 10.81 1.55
CA ALA A 330 -4.49 11.98 2.38
C ALA A 330 -5.93 11.90 2.91
N GLU A 331 -6.27 12.76 3.85
CA GLU A 331 -7.62 12.88 4.42
C GLU A 331 -8.42 13.98 3.74
N LEU A 332 -7.76 15.04 3.32
CA LEU A 332 -8.34 16.17 2.58
C LEU A 332 -7.63 16.34 1.25
N TYR A 333 -8.39 16.66 0.23
CA TYR A 333 -7.89 16.82 -1.14
C TYR A 333 -8.39 18.12 -1.75
N PHE A 334 -7.49 18.82 -2.45
CA PHE A 334 -7.79 20.13 -3.05
C PHE A 334 -7.27 20.19 -4.49
N GLY A 335 -8.08 20.83 -5.34
CA GLY A 335 -7.67 21.32 -6.65
C GLY A 335 -7.40 22.82 -6.58
N ILE A 336 -6.33 23.26 -7.24
CA ILE A 336 -5.97 24.66 -7.43
C ILE A 336 -6.24 25.00 -8.89
N PHE A 337 -7.05 26.00 -9.12
CA PHE A 337 -7.54 26.39 -10.44
C PHE A 337 -7.13 27.81 -10.79
N VAL A 338 -6.82 28.04 -12.06
CA VAL A 338 -6.59 29.36 -12.63
C VAL A 338 -7.68 29.61 -13.68
N ASN A 339 -8.51 30.60 -13.47
CA ASN A 339 -9.68 30.92 -14.29
C ASN A 339 -10.64 29.73 -14.53
N GLY A 340 -10.65 28.77 -13.63
CA GLY A 340 -11.47 27.55 -13.71
C GLY A 340 -10.73 26.34 -14.27
N ASP A 341 -9.55 26.49 -14.86
CA ASP A 341 -8.72 25.39 -15.36
C ASP A 341 -7.83 24.82 -14.23
N LEU A 342 -7.73 23.52 -14.15
CA LEU A 342 -6.97 22.84 -13.09
C LEU A 342 -5.47 23.00 -13.31
N LEU A 343 -4.83 23.69 -12.38
CA LEU A 343 -3.38 23.90 -12.35
C LEU A 343 -2.65 22.81 -11.54
N SER A 344 -3.17 22.47 -10.37
CA SER A 344 -2.48 21.65 -9.39
C SER A 344 -3.47 20.88 -8.51
N VAL A 345 -3.01 19.74 -7.99
CA VAL A 345 -3.73 18.98 -6.97
C VAL A 345 -2.86 18.76 -5.75
N SER A 346 -3.48 18.73 -4.57
CA SER A 346 -2.79 18.54 -3.30
C SER A 346 -3.58 17.67 -2.33
N GLY A 347 -2.87 17.00 -1.41
CA GLY A 347 -3.45 16.17 -0.38
C GLY A 347 -2.85 16.44 1.00
N PHE A 348 -3.71 16.46 2.03
CA PHE A 348 -3.34 16.79 3.40
C PHE A 348 -3.82 15.75 4.40
N ASN A 349 -3.03 15.55 5.46
CA ASN A 349 -3.41 14.80 6.64
C ASN A 349 -3.69 15.73 7.81
N THR A 350 -4.80 15.48 8.47
CA THR A 350 -5.23 16.18 9.69
C THR A 350 -5.10 15.31 10.95
N SER A 351 -4.62 14.08 10.79
CA SER A 351 -4.53 13.10 11.88
C SER A 351 -3.68 13.58 13.06
N PHE A 352 -2.66 14.37 12.77
CA PHE A 352 -1.81 14.98 13.81
C PHE A 352 -2.57 16.01 14.64
N LEU A 353 -3.39 16.86 14.01
CA LEU A 353 -4.28 17.79 14.71
C LEU A 353 -5.23 17.05 15.66
N ARG A 354 -5.86 15.98 15.16
CA ARG A 354 -6.93 15.27 15.88
C ARG A 354 -6.44 14.36 16.99
N ARG A 355 -5.35 13.62 16.74
CA ARG A 355 -4.87 12.59 17.67
C ARG A 355 -3.85 13.09 18.67
N LEU A 356 -3.01 14.01 18.27
CA LEU A 356 -1.87 14.47 19.06
C LEU A 356 -2.06 15.88 19.59
N GLN A 357 -3.20 16.54 19.32
CA GLN A 357 -3.48 17.93 19.66
C GLN A 357 -2.37 18.91 19.16
N GLU A 358 -1.75 18.54 18.06
CA GLU A 358 -0.76 19.36 17.39
C GLU A 358 -1.46 20.44 16.57
N ASN A 359 -0.78 21.55 16.37
CA ASN A 359 -1.35 22.74 15.71
C ASN A 359 -0.91 22.90 14.25
N TYR A 360 -0.58 21.78 13.56
CA TYR A 360 -0.18 21.81 12.17
C TYR A 360 -1.01 20.90 11.29
N ILE A 361 -1.08 21.23 10.00
CA ILE A 361 -1.56 20.37 8.93
C ILE A 361 -0.38 19.84 8.13
N PHE A 362 -0.44 18.57 7.74
CA PHE A 362 0.63 17.91 7.03
C PHE A 362 0.28 17.72 5.56
N GLU A 363 1.07 18.34 4.67
CA GLU A 363 0.95 18.16 3.23
C GLU A 363 1.69 16.90 2.80
N ASN A 364 0.97 15.99 2.14
CA ASN A 364 1.49 14.74 1.62
C ASN A 364 2.00 14.87 0.19
N PHE A 365 1.32 15.67 -0.60
CA PHE A 365 1.71 15.94 -1.98
C PHE A 365 1.08 17.23 -2.50
N CYS A 366 1.80 17.87 -3.41
CA CYS A 366 1.30 18.94 -4.26
C CYS A 366 1.97 18.82 -5.64
N PHE A 367 1.19 18.61 -6.68
CA PHE A 367 1.69 18.46 -8.06
C PHE A 367 0.88 19.30 -9.03
N SER A 368 1.57 19.90 -9.98
CA SER A 368 0.95 20.73 -11.02
C SER A 368 1.05 20.07 -12.40
N THR A 369 0.18 20.50 -13.30
CA THR A 369 0.31 20.21 -14.72
C THR A 369 1.67 20.70 -15.26
N SER A 370 2.14 20.10 -16.34
CA SER A 370 3.32 20.59 -17.07
C SER A 370 2.97 21.83 -17.86
N HIS A 371 3.94 22.73 -18.02
CA HIS A 371 3.81 23.96 -18.82
C HIS A 371 5.02 24.09 -19.74
N ASP A 372 4.84 24.62 -20.96
CA ASP A 372 5.93 24.69 -21.92
C ASP A 372 7.00 25.70 -21.51
N LYS A 373 6.59 26.83 -20.99
CA LYS A 373 7.44 27.94 -20.54
C LYS A 373 7.96 27.80 -19.10
N TYR A 374 7.09 27.45 -18.15
CA TYR A 374 7.44 27.49 -16.70
C TYR A 374 8.06 26.19 -16.20
N GLU A 375 9.23 26.29 -15.53
CA GLU A 375 9.91 25.13 -14.93
C GLU A 375 9.26 24.69 -13.60
N ASN A 376 8.71 25.66 -12.84
CA ASN A 376 8.36 25.47 -11.44
C ASN A 376 6.91 25.87 -11.10
N LEU A 377 5.98 25.63 -12.01
CA LEU A 377 4.57 26.02 -11.85
C LEU A 377 3.95 25.49 -10.53
N ASN A 378 4.37 24.32 -10.08
CA ASN A 378 3.96 23.76 -8.79
C ASN A 378 4.27 24.67 -7.58
N ARG A 379 5.26 25.57 -7.69
CA ARG A 379 5.59 26.51 -6.63
C ARG A 379 4.46 27.53 -6.39
N LEU A 380 3.76 27.97 -7.44
CA LEU A 380 2.57 28.80 -7.28
C LEU A 380 1.50 28.08 -6.44
N GLY A 381 1.26 26.80 -6.72
CA GLY A 381 0.36 25.98 -5.91
C GLY A 381 0.76 25.96 -4.44
N MET A 382 2.04 25.69 -4.14
CA MET A 382 2.55 25.69 -2.76
C MET A 382 2.45 27.06 -2.09
N MET A 383 2.69 28.15 -2.81
CA MET A 383 2.52 29.51 -2.26
C MET A 383 1.07 29.78 -1.84
N CYS A 384 0.11 29.32 -2.65
CA CYS A 384 -1.30 29.44 -2.31
C CYS A 384 -1.69 28.58 -1.10
N LEU A 385 -1.14 27.36 -0.96
CA LEU A 385 -1.43 26.45 0.14
C LEU A 385 -0.86 26.91 1.50
N VAL A 386 0.16 27.77 1.55
CA VAL A 386 0.68 28.36 2.80
C VAL A 386 0.16 29.76 3.05
N SER A 387 -0.81 30.23 2.28
CA SER A 387 -1.41 31.56 2.42
C SER A 387 -2.44 31.63 3.57
N GLY A 388 -2.64 32.82 4.11
CA GLY A 388 -3.71 33.09 5.08
C GLY A 388 -5.10 32.84 4.50
N GLN A 389 -5.30 33.12 3.21
CA GLN A 389 -6.57 32.84 2.53
C GLN A 389 -6.88 31.34 2.51
N PHE A 390 -5.89 30.48 2.25
CA PHE A 390 -6.09 29.03 2.31
C PHE A 390 -6.35 28.53 3.74
N LYS A 391 -5.61 29.07 4.73
CA LYS A 391 -5.87 28.76 6.13
C LYS A 391 -7.33 29.04 6.51
N ASN A 392 -7.84 30.21 6.13
CA ASN A 392 -9.22 30.59 6.39
C ASN A 392 -10.19 29.61 5.72
N TYR A 393 -9.96 29.26 4.44
CA TYR A 393 -10.74 28.25 3.73
C TYR A 393 -10.71 26.88 4.43
N LEU A 394 -9.55 26.42 4.90
CA LEU A 394 -9.44 25.17 5.65
C LEU A 394 -10.32 25.19 6.91
N ILE A 395 -10.27 26.25 7.68
CA ILE A 395 -11.01 26.36 8.94
C ILE A 395 -12.52 26.47 8.69
N THR A 396 -12.95 27.30 7.74
CA THR A 396 -14.37 27.59 7.51
C THR A 396 -15.09 26.48 6.74
N ASP A 397 -14.43 25.88 5.75
CA ASP A 397 -15.08 24.97 4.80
C ASP A 397 -14.65 23.51 4.97
N ALA A 398 -13.36 23.24 5.04
CA ALA A 398 -12.87 21.86 5.03
C ALA A 398 -12.88 21.21 6.43
N LEU A 399 -12.66 22.00 7.50
CA LEU A 399 -12.57 21.53 8.88
C LEU A 399 -13.78 21.94 9.75
N LYS A 400 -14.80 22.54 9.17
CA LYS A 400 -15.94 23.15 9.88
C LYS A 400 -16.65 22.29 10.93
N ASN A 401 -16.54 20.97 10.84
CA ASN A 401 -17.12 20.01 11.79
C ASN A 401 -16.12 19.54 12.86
N SER A 402 -14.91 20.08 12.89
CA SER A 402 -13.90 19.75 13.87
C SER A 402 -13.68 20.90 14.84
N SER A 403 -13.57 20.61 16.13
CA SER A 403 -13.32 21.57 17.21
C SER A 403 -11.92 22.22 17.15
N TYR A 404 -11.28 22.27 15.98
CA TYR A 404 -9.91 22.73 15.80
C TYR A 404 -9.85 24.18 15.37
N VAL A 405 -9.66 25.03 16.34
CA VAL A 405 -9.57 26.47 16.12
C VAL A 405 -8.12 26.95 16.01
N ASP A 406 -7.12 26.15 16.39
CA ASP A 406 -5.73 26.62 16.54
C ASP A 406 -4.74 26.04 15.51
N LEU A 407 -5.15 25.94 14.25
CA LEU A 407 -4.23 25.60 13.17
C LEU A 407 -3.21 26.73 12.96
N LYS A 408 -1.93 26.49 13.26
CA LYS A 408 -0.85 27.50 13.17
C LYS A 408 0.08 27.29 11.99
N THR A 409 0.48 26.03 11.78
CA THR A 409 1.58 25.72 10.88
C THR A 409 1.21 24.71 9.80
N PHE A 410 1.92 24.83 8.71
CA PHE A 410 1.94 23.92 7.58
C PHE A 410 3.25 23.13 7.62
N LYS A 411 3.18 21.81 7.50
CA LYS A 411 4.35 20.92 7.42
C LYS A 411 4.35 20.09 6.15
N THR A 412 5.52 19.86 5.61
CA THR A 412 5.72 18.91 4.50
C THR A 412 7.07 18.21 4.59
N VAL A 413 7.17 17.02 4.00
CA VAL A 413 8.41 16.27 3.87
C VAL A 413 8.67 15.97 2.40
N CYS A 414 9.89 16.21 1.95
CA CYS A 414 10.31 15.84 0.61
C CYS A 414 11.58 14.98 0.63
N LEU A 415 11.65 14.04 -0.31
CA LEU A 415 12.84 13.25 -0.61
C LEU A 415 13.52 13.84 -1.84
N THR A 416 14.80 14.21 -1.73
CA THR A 416 15.54 14.83 -2.82
C THR A 416 17.03 14.50 -2.76
N LYS A 417 17.71 14.51 -3.90
CA LYS A 417 19.18 14.38 -3.97
C LYS A 417 19.94 15.64 -3.51
N TYR A 418 19.22 16.71 -3.19
CA TYR A 418 19.79 17.99 -2.83
C TYR A 418 19.58 18.28 -1.33
N ARG A 419 20.50 19.04 -0.74
CA ARG A 419 20.41 19.48 0.67
C ARG A 419 19.24 20.44 0.96
N LYS A 420 18.61 20.96 -0.08
CA LYS A 420 17.42 21.84 0.01
C LYS A 420 16.49 21.53 -1.14
N SER A 421 15.19 21.50 -0.87
CA SER A 421 14.18 21.39 -1.90
C SER A 421 14.11 22.67 -2.75
N LYS A 422 14.16 22.53 -4.08
CA LYS A 422 13.97 23.67 -4.99
C LYS A 422 12.57 24.28 -4.85
N LEU A 423 11.57 23.45 -4.58
CA LEU A 423 10.19 23.88 -4.40
C LEU A 423 9.98 24.65 -3.10
N ASN A 424 10.53 24.13 -1.99
CA ASN A 424 10.23 24.64 -0.65
C ASN A 424 11.22 25.70 -0.18
N ASN A 425 12.39 25.80 -0.81
CA ASN A 425 13.43 26.76 -0.42
C ASN A 425 12.89 28.20 -0.49
N ARG A 426 13.11 28.99 0.57
CA ARG A 426 12.63 30.39 0.76
C ARG A 426 11.10 30.53 0.94
N LEU A 427 10.30 29.52 0.65
CA LEU A 427 8.88 29.54 0.94
C LEU A 427 8.60 28.97 2.32
N LEU A 428 9.30 27.88 2.66
CA LEU A 428 9.18 27.18 3.92
C LEU A 428 10.53 27.12 4.64
N THR A 429 10.48 27.04 5.97
CA THR A 429 11.67 26.90 6.82
C THR A 429 12.04 25.40 6.92
N LEU A 430 13.31 25.08 6.61
CA LEU A 430 13.85 23.73 6.81
C LEU A 430 14.10 23.50 8.29
N THR A 431 13.31 22.64 8.93
CA THR A 431 13.41 22.33 10.36
C THR A 431 14.23 21.07 10.64
N HIS A 432 14.23 20.10 9.71
CA HIS A 432 15.01 18.87 9.86
C HIS A 432 15.54 18.38 8.51
N SER A 433 16.75 17.84 8.52
CA SER A 433 17.39 17.26 7.35
C SER A 433 18.12 15.99 7.75
N GLU A 434 17.68 14.88 7.20
CA GLU A 434 18.26 13.55 7.39
C GLU A 434 18.78 13.02 6.04
N ARG A 435 20.03 12.55 6.03
CA ARG A 435 20.58 11.89 4.85
C ARG A 435 20.16 10.43 4.85
N VAL A 436 19.44 10.04 3.82
CA VAL A 436 19.07 8.63 3.59
C VAL A 436 20.25 7.98 2.86
N GLU A 437 21.11 7.27 3.60
CA GLU A 437 22.38 6.77 3.09
C GLU A 437 22.22 5.73 1.97
N SER A 438 21.14 4.97 1.96
CA SER A 438 20.90 3.89 0.99
C SER A 438 20.88 4.33 -0.49
N ASN A 439 20.54 5.60 -0.75
CA ASN A 439 20.40 6.11 -2.12
C ASN A 439 20.97 7.52 -2.31
N GLY A 440 21.70 8.05 -1.31
CA GLY A 440 22.28 9.38 -1.34
C GLY A 440 21.26 10.53 -1.37
N THR A 441 19.98 10.26 -1.02
CA THR A 441 18.94 11.27 -0.93
C THR A 441 18.89 11.89 0.46
N TYR A 442 18.24 13.05 0.54
CA TYR A 442 17.93 13.72 1.80
C TYR A 442 16.43 13.66 2.02
N LYS A 443 16.02 13.30 3.24
CA LYS A 443 14.67 13.51 3.74
C LYS A 443 14.66 14.86 4.44
N LEU A 444 13.94 15.81 3.86
CA LEU A 444 13.88 17.20 4.32
C LEU A 444 12.49 17.46 4.87
N THR A 445 12.42 17.90 6.13
CA THR A 445 11.17 18.35 6.76
C THR A 445 11.14 19.88 6.75
N TYR A 446 10.08 20.42 6.20
CA TYR A 446 9.82 21.84 6.16
C TYR A 446 8.59 22.20 6.96
N GLU A 447 8.64 23.35 7.60
CA GLU A 447 7.56 23.91 8.41
C GLU A 447 7.44 25.40 8.17
N GLN A 448 6.22 25.92 8.18
CA GLN A 448 5.95 27.33 8.02
C GLN A 448 4.64 27.72 8.70
N GLU A 449 4.65 28.82 9.45
CA GLU A 449 3.41 29.47 9.83
C GLU A 449 2.72 30.04 8.59
N PHE A 450 1.39 29.98 8.56
CA PHE A 450 0.67 30.53 7.42
C PHE A 450 0.94 32.02 7.27
N TYR A 451 1.21 32.46 6.04
CA TYR A 451 1.39 33.88 5.72
C TYR A 451 0.03 34.58 5.71
N MET A 452 -0.37 35.10 6.85
CA MET A 452 -1.71 35.65 7.09
C MET A 452 -2.06 36.87 6.21
N ASP A 453 -1.07 37.59 5.73
CA ASP A 453 -1.17 38.75 4.84
C ASP A 453 -1.32 38.35 3.36
N ARG A 454 -1.22 37.04 3.01
CA ARG A 454 -1.24 36.58 1.62
C ARG A 454 -2.62 36.09 1.22
N THR A 455 -3.14 36.69 0.14
CA THR A 455 -4.24 36.18 -0.66
C THR A 455 -3.69 35.36 -1.82
N TYR A 456 -4.55 34.61 -2.52
CA TYR A 456 -4.14 33.89 -3.76
C TYR A 456 -3.64 34.85 -4.84
N GLN A 457 -4.26 36.01 -4.95
CA GLN A 457 -3.80 37.06 -5.87
C GLN A 457 -2.41 37.54 -5.51
N ARG A 458 -2.13 37.78 -4.22
CA ARG A 458 -0.79 38.17 -3.78
C ARG A 458 0.25 37.07 -4.02
N CYS A 459 -0.15 35.80 -3.91
CA CYS A 459 0.73 34.67 -4.27
C CYS A 459 1.10 34.68 -5.75
N LEU A 460 0.13 34.95 -6.63
CA LEU A 460 0.37 35.08 -8.07
C LEU A 460 1.32 36.24 -8.41
N GLU A 461 1.12 37.41 -7.80
CA GLU A 461 2.01 38.57 -7.95
C GLU A 461 3.45 38.23 -7.53
N LEU A 462 3.63 37.66 -6.35
CA LEU A 462 4.95 37.26 -5.85
C LEU A 462 5.59 36.15 -6.69
N PHE A 463 4.79 35.22 -7.22
CA PHE A 463 5.29 34.20 -8.12
C PHE A 463 5.83 34.81 -9.40
N LEU A 464 5.06 35.67 -10.04
CA LEU A 464 5.45 36.30 -11.31
C LEU A 464 6.62 37.27 -11.15
N SER A 465 6.70 38.00 -10.02
CA SER A 465 7.78 38.96 -9.79
C SER A 465 9.10 38.33 -9.33
N ASP A 466 9.04 37.29 -8.46
CA ASP A 466 10.24 36.87 -7.73
C ASP A 466 10.59 35.39 -7.91
N ASP A 467 9.62 34.51 -8.18
CA ASP A 467 9.79 33.06 -8.08
C ASP A 467 9.67 32.31 -9.41
N VAL A 468 9.13 32.92 -10.45
CA VAL A 468 8.95 32.28 -11.77
C VAL A 468 10.30 31.88 -12.37
N ARG A 469 10.35 30.69 -12.95
CA ARG A 469 11.52 30.19 -13.69
C ARG A 469 11.09 29.76 -15.07
N ILE A 470 11.87 30.17 -16.07
CA ILE A 470 11.64 29.84 -17.46
C ILE A 470 12.53 28.66 -17.85
N LYS A 471 11.98 27.72 -18.60
CA LYS A 471 12.71 26.58 -19.14
C LYS A 471 13.71 27.01 -20.18
N LYS A 472 14.94 26.49 -20.12
CA LYS A 472 15.97 26.75 -21.13
C LYS A 472 15.52 26.33 -22.53
N SER A 473 14.87 25.19 -22.67
CA SER A 473 14.35 24.71 -23.96
C SER A 473 13.33 25.67 -24.56
N TRP A 474 12.54 26.37 -23.74
CA TRP A 474 11.60 27.38 -24.23
C TRP A 474 12.34 28.65 -24.71
N LEU A 475 13.36 29.09 -23.96
CA LEU A 475 14.20 30.22 -24.35
C LEU A 475 14.91 29.98 -25.71
N GLU A 476 15.53 28.79 -25.82
CA GLU A 476 16.21 28.37 -27.06
C GLU A 476 15.25 28.31 -28.24
N ALA A 477 14.05 27.72 -28.05
CA ALA A 477 13.04 27.64 -29.15
C ALA A 477 12.51 28.99 -29.59
N ASN A 478 12.58 30.02 -28.74
CA ASN A 478 12.12 31.38 -29.05
C ASN A 478 13.28 32.37 -29.38
N ASN A 479 14.52 31.87 -29.46
CA ASN A 479 15.74 32.67 -29.64
C ASN A 479 15.90 33.77 -28.59
N LEU A 480 15.55 33.49 -27.34
CA LEU A 480 15.64 34.38 -26.18
C LEU A 480 16.73 33.93 -25.24
N THR A 481 17.31 34.87 -24.49
CA THR A 481 18.23 34.64 -23.39
C THR A 481 17.53 34.87 -22.04
N GLU A 482 18.17 34.46 -20.94
CA GLU A 482 17.65 34.74 -19.58
C GLU A 482 17.51 36.25 -19.30
N ASP A 483 18.30 37.08 -19.99
CA ASP A 483 18.27 38.55 -19.86
C ASP A 483 17.11 39.20 -20.63
N ASP A 484 16.61 38.55 -21.66
CA ASP A 484 15.48 39.05 -22.46
C ASP A 484 14.11 38.80 -21.76
N VAL A 485 14.07 37.92 -20.78
CA VAL A 485 12.86 37.62 -20.04
C VAL A 485 13.02 38.21 -18.65
N GLN A 486 12.08 39.01 -18.18
CA GLN A 486 12.06 39.48 -16.77
C GLN A 486 11.89 38.27 -15.84
N VAL A 487 13.00 37.59 -15.58
CA VAL A 487 13.08 36.53 -14.56
C VAL A 487 13.41 37.22 -13.25
N GLY A 488 12.65 36.94 -12.23
CA GLY A 488 12.88 37.48 -10.89
C GLY A 488 14.37 37.38 -10.51
N LYS A 489 15.00 38.47 -10.14
CA LYS A 489 16.46 38.72 -9.98
C LYS A 489 17.21 37.79 -9.01
N ASN A 490 16.70 36.59 -8.71
CA ASN A 490 17.21 35.72 -7.67
C ASN A 490 17.53 34.28 -8.12
N VAL A 491 17.98 34.07 -9.34
CA VAL A 491 18.47 32.77 -9.79
C VAL A 491 19.90 32.56 -9.25
N ARG A 492 20.03 31.99 -8.05
CA ARG A 492 21.30 31.39 -7.63
C ARG A 492 21.46 30.06 -8.39
N LYS A 493 22.56 29.93 -9.13
CA LYS A 493 23.01 28.65 -9.68
C LYS A 493 23.00 27.57 -8.60
N PRO A 494 22.56 26.35 -8.89
CA PRO A 494 22.63 25.26 -7.92
C PRO A 494 24.08 25.08 -7.49
N ASP A 495 24.32 25.00 -6.18
CA ASP A 495 25.62 24.60 -5.64
C ASP A 495 25.93 23.18 -6.09
N VAL A 496 26.72 23.06 -7.13
CA VAL A 496 27.33 21.79 -7.56
C VAL A 496 28.31 21.42 -6.44
N VAL A 497 27.95 20.43 -5.65
CA VAL A 497 28.85 19.84 -4.66
C VAL A 497 30.01 19.22 -5.42
N LYS A 498 31.14 19.92 -5.49
CA LYS A 498 32.41 19.29 -5.86
C LYS A 498 32.72 18.27 -4.77
N ASP A 499 32.69 16.99 -5.13
CA ASP A 499 33.19 15.93 -4.28
C ASP A 499 34.64 16.29 -3.88
N LYS A 500 34.85 16.69 -2.65
CA LYS A 500 36.19 16.70 -2.07
C LYS A 500 36.61 15.24 -1.98
N LYS A 501 37.47 14.83 -2.91
CA LYS A 501 38.21 13.58 -2.79
C LYS A 501 38.81 13.52 -1.38
N ALA A 502 38.45 12.49 -0.65
CA ALA A 502 39.14 12.15 0.59
C ALA A 502 40.60 11.92 0.28
N LYS A 503 41.45 12.64 1.01
CA LYS A 503 42.83 12.24 1.20
C LYS A 503 42.92 11.34 2.40
#